data_60d1a7dde9d3529303bc5e079b26a46d
#
_entry.id   60d1a7dde9d3529303bc5e079b26a46d
#
_cell.length_a   1.000
_cell.length_b   1.000
_cell.length_c   1.000
_cell.angle_alpha   90.00
_cell.angle_beta   90.00
_cell.angle_gamma   90.00
#
_symmetry.space_group_name_H-M   'P 1'
#
loop_
_entity.id
_entity.type
_entity.pdbx_description
1 polymer ?
#
loop_
_entity_poly.entity_id
_entity_poly.type
_entity_poly.pdbx_seq_one_letter_code
_entity_poly.pdbx_strand_id
1 'polypeptide(L)'
;MLKIGLTGGIASGKSLVSRMFVELGAHCIDADEIAHELMRPGEAVYDEVVQKFGAEILNPDKSVNRAKLAELAFDKRKPRIYELNRLMHPEVINRYESWMEEIRRREPDAIAILEAALVFEAGLRKRFDRIVVVTCKPQQRIERWAQRFNLDQETAKAEVTRRMMAQAPDEAKIQAADYVIDNSGVIEDTKKQVEKVYEALLPQAKAKSA
;
A
#
# COMPACT_ATOMS: atom_id res chain seq x y z
N MET A 1 11.81 18.08 -0.92
CA MET A 1 10.76 17.09 -0.59
C MET A 1 11.39 15.72 -0.35
N LEU A 2 10.98 15.03 0.69
CA LEU A 2 11.45 13.69 1.04
C LEU A 2 10.39 12.64 0.63
N LYS A 3 10.80 11.62 -0.14
CA LYS A 3 9.93 10.55 -0.64
C LYS A 3 10.00 9.34 0.29
N ILE A 4 8.89 8.94 0.87
CA ILE A 4 8.79 7.84 1.83
C ILE A 4 7.93 6.71 1.25
N GLY A 5 8.42 5.47 1.34
CA GLY A 5 7.59 4.28 1.16
C GLY A 5 7.12 3.77 2.52
N LEU A 6 5.81 3.77 2.76
CA LEU A 6 5.18 3.17 3.94
C LEU A 6 4.65 1.79 3.56
N THR A 7 5.23 0.75 4.15
CA THR A 7 4.86 -0.63 3.85
C THR A 7 4.71 -1.47 5.11
N GLY A 8 4.36 -2.73 4.96
CA GLY A 8 4.17 -3.68 6.05
C GLY A 8 3.26 -4.82 5.65
N GLY A 9 3.24 -5.88 6.43
CA GLY A 9 2.44 -7.07 6.17
C GLY A 9 0.94 -6.79 6.11
N ILE A 10 0.19 -7.79 5.65
CA ILE A 10 -1.28 -7.77 5.66
C ILE A 10 -1.78 -7.43 7.07
N ALA A 11 -2.78 -6.56 7.17
CA ALA A 11 -3.43 -6.15 8.42
C ALA A 11 -2.47 -5.63 9.53
N SER A 12 -1.25 -5.19 9.18
CA SER A 12 -0.31 -4.58 10.14
C SER A 12 -0.76 -3.23 10.69
N GLY A 13 -1.71 -2.56 10.02
CA GLY A 13 -2.22 -1.24 10.40
C GLY A 13 -1.56 -0.07 9.67
N LYS A 14 -1.02 -0.29 8.46
CA LYS A 14 -0.45 0.76 7.61
C LYS A 14 -1.33 2.01 7.51
N SER A 15 -2.61 1.82 7.18
CA SER A 15 -3.53 2.95 6.98
C SER A 15 -3.84 3.73 8.26
N LEU A 16 -3.69 3.13 9.44
CA LEU A 16 -3.72 3.84 10.71
C LEU A 16 -2.48 4.74 10.85
N VAL A 17 -1.31 4.17 10.60
CA VAL A 17 -0.02 4.88 10.66
C VAL A 17 0.05 5.99 9.60
N SER A 18 -0.46 5.73 8.38
CA SER A 18 -0.59 6.73 7.31
C SER A 18 -1.40 7.95 7.75
N ARG A 19 -2.57 7.73 8.37
CA ARG A 19 -3.38 8.82 8.93
C ARG A 19 -2.67 9.61 10.02
N MET A 20 -1.93 8.94 10.92
CA MET A 20 -1.14 9.62 11.95
C MET A 20 -0.05 10.51 11.33
N PHE A 21 0.60 10.08 10.25
CA PHE A 21 1.54 10.94 9.51
C PHE A 21 0.85 12.15 8.87
N VAL A 22 -0.36 11.97 8.33
CA VAL A 22 -1.16 13.08 7.78
C VAL A 22 -1.53 14.10 8.87
N GLU A 23 -1.91 13.64 10.05
CA GLU A 23 -2.21 14.50 11.21
C GLU A 23 -0.99 15.35 11.64
N LEU A 24 0.24 14.87 11.40
CA LEU A 24 1.48 15.59 11.64
C LEU A 24 1.91 16.51 10.49
N GLY A 25 1.20 16.48 9.35
CA GLY A 25 1.47 17.35 8.19
C GLY A 25 2.18 16.67 7.03
N ALA A 26 2.34 15.34 7.02
CA ALA A 26 2.80 14.63 5.83
C ALA A 26 1.68 14.52 4.77
N HIS A 27 2.07 14.47 3.52
CA HIS A 27 1.16 14.09 2.42
C HIS A 27 1.23 12.58 2.21
N CYS A 28 0.08 11.90 2.20
CA CYS A 28 0.00 10.45 2.00
C CYS A 28 -0.95 10.11 0.86
N ILE A 29 -0.56 9.11 0.06
CA ILE A 29 -1.41 8.50 -0.98
C ILE A 29 -1.31 6.98 -0.88
N ASP A 30 -2.41 6.28 -1.11
CA ASP A 30 -2.48 4.82 -1.07
C ASP A 30 -2.42 4.23 -2.49
N ALA A 31 -1.47 3.34 -2.74
CA ALA A 31 -1.31 2.67 -4.02
C ALA A 31 -2.53 1.79 -4.40
N ASP A 32 -3.20 1.20 -3.42
CA ASP A 32 -4.41 0.42 -3.64
C ASP A 32 -5.58 1.33 -4.07
N GLU A 33 -5.68 2.54 -3.52
CA GLU A 33 -6.67 3.54 -3.95
C GLU A 33 -6.38 4.03 -5.37
N ILE A 34 -5.13 4.34 -5.69
CA ILE A 34 -4.72 4.68 -7.07
C ILE A 34 -5.13 3.57 -8.03
N ALA A 35 -4.83 2.31 -7.71
CA ALA A 35 -5.19 1.18 -8.55
C ALA A 35 -6.71 1.07 -8.76
N HIS A 36 -7.51 1.39 -7.74
CA HIS A 36 -8.97 1.41 -7.87
C HIS A 36 -9.47 2.55 -8.78
N GLU A 37 -8.88 3.73 -8.64
CA GLU A 37 -9.24 4.88 -9.49
C GLU A 37 -8.93 4.60 -10.95
N LEU A 38 -7.75 4.07 -11.24
CA LEU A 38 -7.33 3.73 -12.61
C LEU A 38 -8.21 2.70 -13.32
N MET A 39 -8.98 1.91 -12.56
CA MET A 39 -9.96 0.95 -13.11
C MET A 39 -11.39 1.49 -13.19
N ARG A 40 -11.64 2.78 -12.96
CA ARG A 40 -12.96 3.39 -13.18
C ARG A 40 -13.21 3.59 -14.67
N PRO A 41 -14.48 3.52 -15.14
CA PRO A 41 -14.82 3.83 -16.52
C PRO A 41 -14.27 5.19 -16.96
N GLY A 42 -13.55 5.20 -18.08
CA GLY A 42 -12.90 6.41 -18.62
C GLY A 42 -11.46 6.67 -18.14
N GLU A 43 -10.96 5.88 -17.20
CA GLU A 43 -9.57 5.97 -16.74
C GLU A 43 -8.62 5.11 -17.61
N ALA A 44 -7.32 5.42 -17.54
CA ALA A 44 -6.29 4.93 -18.46
C ALA A 44 -6.22 3.39 -18.59
N VAL A 45 -6.48 2.64 -17.51
CA VAL A 45 -6.30 1.18 -17.49
C VAL A 45 -7.62 0.42 -17.66
N TYR A 46 -8.76 1.11 -17.56
CA TYR A 46 -10.08 0.47 -17.57
C TYR A 46 -10.30 -0.38 -18.84
N ASP A 47 -10.13 0.23 -20.02
CA ASP A 47 -10.40 -0.45 -21.29
C ASP A 47 -9.44 -1.63 -21.51
N GLU A 48 -8.17 -1.49 -21.14
CA GLU A 48 -7.18 -2.56 -21.26
C GLU A 48 -7.49 -3.74 -20.35
N VAL A 49 -7.92 -3.46 -19.10
CA VAL A 49 -8.32 -4.50 -18.15
C VAL A 49 -9.58 -5.23 -18.64
N VAL A 50 -10.59 -4.49 -19.12
CA VAL A 50 -11.80 -5.09 -19.69
C VAL A 50 -11.49 -5.91 -20.93
N GLN A 51 -10.67 -5.39 -21.84
CA GLN A 51 -10.24 -6.14 -23.03
C GLN A 51 -9.49 -7.43 -22.66
N LYS A 52 -8.65 -7.37 -21.63
CA LYS A 52 -7.80 -8.48 -21.22
C LYS A 52 -8.54 -9.54 -20.42
N PHE A 53 -9.42 -9.15 -19.52
CA PHE A 53 -10.10 -10.05 -18.58
C PHE A 53 -11.53 -10.39 -18.99
N GLY A 54 -12.10 -9.70 -19.99
CA GLY A 54 -13.44 -9.94 -20.49
C GLY A 54 -14.51 -9.08 -19.80
N ALA A 55 -15.65 -8.90 -20.46
CA ALA A 55 -16.77 -8.11 -19.95
C ALA A 55 -17.45 -8.75 -18.71
N GLU A 56 -17.19 -10.01 -18.44
CA GLU A 56 -17.69 -10.73 -17.27
C GLU A 56 -17.20 -10.15 -15.93
N ILE A 57 -16.10 -9.39 -15.96
CA ILE A 57 -15.62 -8.69 -14.75
C ILE A 57 -16.41 -7.41 -14.46
N LEU A 58 -17.38 -7.03 -15.28
CA LEU A 58 -18.13 -5.79 -15.07
C LEU A 58 -19.40 -6.02 -14.25
N ASN A 59 -19.74 -4.99 -13.47
CA ASN A 59 -21.05 -4.83 -12.87
C ASN A 59 -22.05 -4.24 -13.91
N PRO A 60 -23.36 -4.24 -13.64
CA PRO A 60 -24.38 -3.63 -14.52
C PRO A 60 -24.14 -2.15 -14.83
N ASP A 61 -23.52 -1.41 -13.92
CA ASP A 61 -23.16 0.01 -14.07
C ASP A 61 -21.82 0.22 -14.82
N LYS A 62 -21.25 -0.84 -15.39
CA LYS A 62 -19.96 -0.89 -16.09
C LYS A 62 -18.73 -0.66 -15.20
N SER A 63 -18.87 -0.51 -13.89
CA SER A 63 -17.72 -0.54 -12.98
C SER A 63 -17.08 -1.93 -12.92
N VAL A 64 -15.79 -2.01 -12.64
CA VAL A 64 -15.09 -3.30 -12.48
C VAL A 64 -15.53 -3.99 -11.19
N ASN A 65 -16.06 -5.20 -11.30
CA ASN A 65 -16.32 -6.09 -10.17
C ASN A 65 -15.00 -6.69 -9.66
N ARG A 66 -14.49 -6.12 -8.60
CA ARG A 66 -13.18 -6.48 -8.03
C ARG A 66 -13.10 -7.93 -7.56
N ALA A 67 -14.20 -8.50 -7.08
CA ALA A 67 -14.24 -9.90 -6.66
C ALA A 67 -14.05 -10.82 -7.88
N LYS A 68 -14.79 -10.60 -8.94
CA LYS A 68 -14.65 -11.37 -10.19
C LYS A 68 -13.26 -11.21 -10.82
N LEU A 69 -12.73 -9.97 -10.85
CA LEU A 69 -11.38 -9.73 -11.34
C LEU A 69 -10.34 -10.47 -10.49
N ALA A 70 -10.49 -10.44 -9.16
CA ALA A 70 -9.60 -11.15 -8.26
C ALA A 70 -9.69 -12.68 -8.44
N GLU A 71 -10.89 -13.24 -8.64
CA GLU A 71 -11.07 -14.66 -8.94
C GLU A 71 -10.27 -15.07 -10.18
N LEU A 72 -10.36 -14.29 -11.28
CA LEU A 72 -9.62 -14.55 -12.49
C LEU A 72 -8.11 -14.32 -12.34
N ALA A 73 -7.72 -13.25 -11.66
CA ALA A 73 -6.31 -12.91 -11.45
C ALA A 73 -5.58 -13.94 -10.57
N PHE A 74 -6.27 -14.49 -9.56
CA PHE A 74 -5.70 -15.42 -8.59
C PHE A 74 -6.20 -16.87 -8.78
N ASP A 75 -6.76 -17.21 -9.96
CA ASP A 75 -7.17 -18.57 -10.25
C ASP A 75 -6.02 -19.56 -10.04
N LYS A 76 -6.28 -20.64 -9.29
CA LYS A 76 -5.24 -21.61 -8.92
C LYS A 76 -4.71 -22.42 -10.09
N ARG A 77 -5.50 -22.61 -11.14
CA ARG A 77 -5.15 -23.40 -12.33
C ARG A 77 -4.46 -22.55 -13.40
N LYS A 78 -4.87 -21.28 -13.50
CA LYS A 78 -4.36 -20.35 -14.50
C LYS A 78 -4.26 -18.92 -13.93
N PRO A 79 -3.29 -18.68 -13.04
CA PRO A 79 -3.14 -17.37 -12.44
C PRO A 79 -2.76 -16.31 -13.47
N ARG A 80 -3.51 -15.22 -13.49
CA ARG A 80 -3.33 -14.09 -14.43
C ARG A 80 -2.89 -12.81 -13.74
N ILE A 81 -2.45 -12.91 -12.48
CA ILE A 81 -2.02 -11.76 -11.69
C ILE A 81 -0.86 -10.99 -12.36
N TYR A 82 0.04 -11.69 -13.05
CA TYR A 82 1.13 -11.04 -13.79
C TYR A 82 0.61 -10.17 -14.95
N GLU A 83 -0.48 -10.60 -15.62
CA GLU A 83 -1.11 -9.82 -16.67
C GLU A 83 -1.72 -8.55 -16.10
N LEU A 84 -2.45 -8.66 -14.98
CA LEU A 84 -3.03 -7.51 -14.29
C LEU A 84 -1.94 -6.54 -13.82
N ASN A 85 -0.89 -7.04 -13.19
CA ASN A 85 0.21 -6.22 -12.70
C ASN A 85 0.95 -5.49 -13.83
N ARG A 86 1.11 -6.12 -15.00
CA ARG A 86 1.72 -5.45 -16.16
C ARG A 86 0.93 -4.25 -16.66
N LEU A 87 -0.40 -4.29 -16.57
CA LEU A 87 -1.27 -3.17 -16.92
C LEU A 87 -1.27 -2.10 -15.82
N MET A 88 -1.35 -2.53 -14.56
CA MET A 88 -1.56 -1.63 -13.43
C MET A 88 -0.29 -0.92 -12.96
N HIS A 89 0.85 -1.64 -12.85
CA HIS A 89 2.04 -1.08 -12.19
C HIS A 89 2.56 0.18 -12.87
N PRO A 90 2.71 0.28 -14.21
CA PRO A 90 3.20 1.49 -14.86
C PRO A 90 2.34 2.70 -14.54
N GLU A 91 1.01 2.54 -14.61
CA GLU A 91 0.07 3.64 -14.40
C GLU A 91 -0.06 4.05 -12.94
N VAL A 92 0.01 3.10 -12.01
CA VAL A 92 0.10 3.40 -10.56
C VAL A 92 1.38 4.20 -10.29
N ILE A 93 2.52 3.80 -10.88
CA ILE A 93 3.79 4.50 -10.73
C ILE A 93 3.69 5.92 -11.30
N ASN A 94 3.19 6.08 -12.51
CA ASN A 94 3.00 7.38 -13.16
C ASN A 94 2.11 8.31 -12.31
N ARG A 95 1.02 7.79 -11.76
CA ARG A 95 0.06 8.56 -10.98
C ARG A 95 0.68 9.06 -9.66
N TYR A 96 1.34 8.19 -8.88
CA TYR A 96 1.95 8.63 -7.63
C TYR A 96 3.20 9.52 -7.86
N GLU A 97 3.98 9.29 -8.91
CA GLU A 97 5.12 10.16 -9.24
C GLU A 97 4.67 11.56 -9.65
N SER A 98 3.60 11.66 -10.44
CA SER A 98 2.98 12.94 -10.80
C SER A 98 2.45 13.67 -9.56
N TRP A 99 1.78 12.95 -8.66
CA TRP A 99 1.29 13.50 -7.39
C TRP A 99 2.44 13.99 -6.50
N MET A 100 3.52 13.22 -6.37
CA MET A 100 4.70 13.64 -5.61
C MET A 100 5.37 14.87 -6.22
N GLU A 101 5.42 14.95 -7.55
CA GLU A 101 5.99 16.10 -8.23
C GLU A 101 5.15 17.38 -8.03
N GLU A 102 3.84 17.26 -7.99
CA GLU A 102 2.94 18.36 -7.66
C GLU A 102 3.18 18.89 -6.24
N ILE A 103 3.32 17.99 -5.25
CA ILE A 103 3.67 18.39 -3.88
C ILE A 103 5.04 19.07 -3.86
N ARG A 104 6.04 18.51 -4.52
CA ARG A 104 7.38 19.08 -4.57
C ARG A 104 7.41 20.52 -5.07
N ARG A 105 6.55 20.86 -6.04
CA ARG A 105 6.44 22.23 -6.58
C ARG A 105 5.81 23.20 -5.60
N ARG A 106 4.85 22.74 -4.80
CA ARG A 106 4.14 23.59 -3.83
C ARG A 106 4.91 23.69 -2.49
N GLU A 107 5.49 22.59 -2.05
CA GLU A 107 6.12 22.40 -0.75
C GLU A 107 7.44 21.65 -0.91
N PRO A 108 8.54 22.34 -1.28
CA PRO A 108 9.84 21.69 -1.58
C PRO A 108 10.44 20.91 -0.41
N ASP A 109 10.06 21.21 0.84
CA ASP A 109 10.49 20.58 2.07
C ASP A 109 9.45 19.61 2.66
N ALA A 110 8.38 19.29 1.93
CA ALA A 110 7.35 18.36 2.37
C ALA A 110 7.88 16.91 2.54
N ILE A 111 7.17 16.13 3.35
CA ILE A 111 7.28 14.68 3.45
C ILE A 111 6.11 14.09 2.66
N ALA A 112 6.42 13.37 1.57
CA ALA A 112 5.43 12.69 0.72
C ALA A 112 5.55 11.18 0.87
N ILE A 113 4.47 10.51 1.23
CA ILE A 113 4.40 9.09 1.60
C ILE A 113 3.52 8.35 0.59
N LEU A 114 4.05 7.28 -0.02
CA LEU A 114 3.26 6.26 -0.69
C LEU A 114 3.02 5.10 0.28
N GLU A 115 1.76 4.87 0.65
CA GLU A 115 1.35 3.64 1.32
C GLU A 115 1.19 2.53 0.27
N ALA A 116 1.93 1.43 0.42
CA ALA A 116 1.82 0.26 -0.45
C ALA A 116 2.23 -1.03 0.26
N ALA A 117 1.47 -2.10 0.05
CA ALA A 117 1.75 -3.39 0.67
C ALA A 117 2.96 -4.11 0.05
N LEU A 118 3.28 -3.85 -1.22
CA LEU A 118 4.22 -4.63 -2.05
C LEU A 118 5.43 -3.81 -2.53
N VAL A 119 5.92 -2.85 -1.71
CA VAL A 119 7.06 -1.98 -2.07
C VAL A 119 8.31 -2.79 -2.44
N PHE A 120 8.61 -3.83 -1.69
CA PHE A 120 9.79 -4.67 -1.91
C PHE A 120 9.58 -5.63 -3.08
N GLU A 121 8.44 -6.29 -3.14
CA GLU A 121 8.06 -7.26 -4.15
C GLU A 121 7.97 -6.62 -5.55
N ALA A 122 7.52 -5.38 -5.60
CA ALA A 122 7.45 -4.59 -6.84
C ALA A 122 8.79 -3.92 -7.22
N GLY A 123 9.87 -4.11 -6.43
CA GLY A 123 11.17 -3.50 -6.68
C GLY A 123 11.22 -1.97 -6.52
N LEU A 124 10.24 -1.40 -5.81
CA LEU A 124 10.08 0.06 -5.68
C LEU A 124 11.00 0.69 -4.62
N ARG A 125 11.75 -0.10 -3.83
CA ARG A 125 12.61 0.42 -2.75
C ARG A 125 13.51 1.60 -3.18
N LYS A 126 14.09 1.51 -4.36
CA LYS A 126 15.02 2.52 -4.89
C LYS A 126 14.36 3.84 -5.30
N ARG A 127 13.03 3.90 -5.35
CA ARG A 127 12.27 5.12 -5.69
C ARG A 127 12.03 6.02 -4.48
N PHE A 128 12.29 5.51 -3.28
CA PHE A 128 12.08 6.22 -2.01
C PHE A 128 13.41 6.54 -1.34
N ASP A 129 13.43 7.68 -0.66
CA ASP A 129 14.58 8.11 0.14
C ASP A 129 14.67 7.31 1.44
N ARG A 130 13.50 7.00 2.04
CA ARG A 130 13.38 6.18 3.25
C ARG A 130 12.21 5.22 3.12
N ILE A 131 12.35 4.11 3.81
CA ILE A 131 11.27 3.11 3.98
C ILE A 131 10.89 3.03 5.45
N VAL A 132 9.59 3.17 5.70
CA VAL A 132 8.96 2.90 6.99
C VAL A 132 8.19 1.59 6.89
N VAL A 133 8.49 0.64 7.79
CA VAL A 133 7.80 -0.65 7.85
C VAL A 133 6.92 -0.68 9.09
N VAL A 134 5.64 -0.97 8.89
CA VAL A 134 4.67 -1.19 9.98
C VAL A 134 4.55 -2.68 10.26
N THR A 135 4.77 -3.06 11.51
CA THR A 135 4.65 -4.44 11.99
C THR A 135 3.54 -4.59 13.02
N CYS A 136 3.10 -5.81 13.23
CA CYS A 136 2.29 -6.20 14.39
C CYS A 136 2.41 -7.71 14.62
N LYS A 137 1.91 -8.20 15.77
CA LYS A 137 1.91 -9.63 16.09
C LYS A 137 1.07 -10.42 15.07
N PRO A 138 1.49 -11.64 14.66
CA PRO A 138 0.76 -12.44 13.67
C PRO A 138 -0.71 -12.69 14.06
N GLN A 139 -0.99 -12.96 15.32
CA GLN A 139 -2.33 -13.18 15.82
C GLN A 139 -3.24 -11.96 15.64
N GLN A 140 -2.72 -10.75 15.86
CA GLN A 140 -3.48 -9.51 15.68
C GLN A 140 -3.87 -9.26 14.21
N ARG A 141 -3.08 -9.76 13.24
CA ARG A 141 -3.43 -9.68 11.81
C ARG A 141 -4.69 -10.47 11.52
N ILE A 142 -4.80 -11.68 12.10
CA ILE A 142 -5.96 -12.56 11.94
C ILE A 142 -7.19 -11.90 12.55
N GLU A 143 -7.07 -11.40 13.79
CA GLU A 143 -8.15 -10.73 14.50
C GLU A 143 -8.65 -9.48 13.75
N ARG A 144 -7.72 -8.60 13.32
CA ARG A 144 -8.05 -7.39 12.56
C ARG A 144 -8.68 -7.72 11.20
N TRP A 145 -8.20 -8.79 10.55
CA TRP A 145 -8.79 -9.26 9.29
C TRP A 145 -10.19 -9.81 9.49
N ALA A 146 -10.39 -10.66 10.50
CA ALA A 146 -11.70 -11.19 10.87
C ALA A 146 -12.72 -10.08 11.14
N GLN A 147 -12.34 -9.09 11.95
CA GLN A 147 -13.19 -7.93 12.26
C GLN A 147 -13.51 -7.09 11.01
N ARG A 148 -12.50 -6.79 10.18
CA ARG A 148 -12.66 -5.94 8.99
C ARG A 148 -13.64 -6.53 7.97
N PHE A 149 -13.65 -7.86 7.81
CA PHE A 149 -14.43 -8.55 6.78
C PHE A 149 -15.59 -9.38 7.36
N ASN A 150 -15.83 -9.28 8.66
CA ASN A 150 -16.85 -10.06 9.38
C ASN A 150 -16.74 -11.58 9.12
N LEU A 151 -15.52 -12.12 9.26
CA LEU A 151 -15.20 -13.52 9.04
C LEU A 151 -15.00 -14.25 10.37
N ASP A 152 -15.22 -15.57 10.36
CA ASP A 152 -14.77 -16.42 11.44
C ASP A 152 -13.24 -16.50 11.48
N GLN A 153 -12.70 -16.95 12.63
CA GLN A 153 -11.24 -16.98 12.88
C GLN A 153 -10.50 -17.95 11.95
N GLU A 154 -11.11 -19.05 11.55
CA GLU A 154 -10.48 -20.05 10.70
C GLU A 154 -10.35 -19.54 9.26
N THR A 155 -11.41 -18.97 8.72
CA THR A 155 -11.42 -18.32 7.41
C THR A 155 -10.45 -17.14 7.36
N ALA A 156 -10.45 -16.30 8.39
CA ALA A 156 -9.52 -15.15 8.49
C ALA A 156 -8.06 -15.63 8.54
N LYS A 157 -7.76 -16.67 9.31
CA LYS A 157 -6.42 -17.27 9.41
C LYS A 157 -5.94 -17.81 8.06
N ALA A 158 -6.79 -18.52 7.35
CA ALA A 158 -6.46 -19.06 6.01
C ALA A 158 -6.14 -17.92 5.02
N GLU A 159 -6.96 -16.86 4.98
CA GLU A 159 -6.78 -15.72 4.10
C GLU A 159 -5.52 -14.91 4.44
N VAL A 160 -5.27 -14.62 5.72
CA VAL A 160 -4.07 -13.91 6.17
C VAL A 160 -2.83 -14.71 5.84
N THR A 161 -2.81 -16.02 6.13
CA THR A 161 -1.68 -16.89 5.83
C THR A 161 -1.38 -16.92 4.34
N ARG A 162 -2.39 -17.09 3.49
CA ARG A 162 -2.24 -17.08 2.03
C ARG A 162 -1.59 -15.79 1.52
N ARG A 163 -2.00 -14.63 2.06
CA ARG A 163 -1.45 -13.32 1.67
C ARG A 163 -0.05 -13.08 2.22
N MET A 164 0.23 -13.55 3.44
CA MET A 164 1.58 -13.50 4.00
C MET A 164 2.58 -14.32 3.16
N MET A 165 2.18 -15.50 2.66
CA MET A 165 3.03 -16.34 1.79
C MET A 165 3.31 -15.70 0.42
N ALA A 166 2.48 -14.76 -0.03
CA ALA A 166 2.69 -14.01 -1.27
C ALA A 166 3.51 -12.73 -1.08
N GLN A 167 3.84 -12.37 0.14
CA GLN A 167 4.65 -11.20 0.49
C GLN A 167 6.06 -11.63 0.92
N ALA A 168 7.02 -10.71 0.82
CA ALA A 168 8.33 -10.90 1.41
C ALA A 168 8.21 -11.12 2.93
N PRO A 169 9.05 -11.95 3.55
CA PRO A 169 9.05 -12.15 5.00
C PRO A 169 9.20 -10.85 5.76
N ASP A 170 8.52 -10.73 6.91
CA ASP A 170 8.57 -9.51 7.72
C ASP A 170 10.00 -9.18 8.16
N GLU A 171 10.79 -10.19 8.51
CA GLU A 171 12.18 -10.04 8.91
C GLU A 171 13.01 -9.38 7.79
N ALA A 172 12.81 -9.78 6.53
CA ALA A 172 13.48 -9.17 5.39
C ALA A 172 13.05 -7.72 5.18
N LYS A 173 11.76 -7.41 5.39
CA LYS A 173 11.24 -6.03 5.33
C LYS A 173 11.83 -5.16 6.44
N ILE A 174 11.88 -5.69 7.66
CA ILE A 174 12.46 -5.00 8.83
C ILE A 174 13.94 -4.70 8.62
N GLN A 175 14.71 -5.67 8.12
CA GLN A 175 16.14 -5.49 7.84
C GLN A 175 16.41 -4.45 6.75
N ALA A 176 15.50 -4.31 5.79
CA ALA A 176 15.63 -3.35 4.68
C ALA A 176 14.99 -1.98 4.98
N ALA A 177 14.35 -1.82 6.14
CA ALA A 177 13.69 -0.59 6.56
C ALA A 177 14.69 0.44 7.11
N ASP A 178 14.41 1.73 6.88
CA ASP A 178 15.08 2.82 7.57
C ASP A 178 14.44 3.08 8.95
N TYR A 179 13.13 2.82 9.05
CA TYR A 179 12.36 2.93 10.31
C TYR A 179 11.35 1.80 10.42
N VAL A 180 11.12 1.34 11.64
CA VAL A 180 10.10 0.31 11.95
C VAL A 180 9.15 0.88 12.99
N ILE A 181 7.85 0.72 12.76
CA ILE A 181 6.77 1.08 13.68
C ILE A 181 6.07 -0.20 14.10
N ASP A 182 6.19 -0.55 15.37
CA ASP A 182 5.47 -1.69 15.95
C ASP A 182 4.08 -1.27 16.41
N ASN A 183 3.08 -1.73 15.69
CA ASN A 183 1.65 -1.51 15.96
C ASN A 183 1.03 -2.70 16.73
N SER A 184 1.81 -3.35 17.60
CA SER A 184 1.34 -4.46 18.45
C SER A 184 0.77 -4.00 19.78
N GLY A 185 1.13 -2.80 20.24
CA GLY A 185 0.72 -2.23 21.50
C GLY A 185 -0.59 -1.45 21.45
N VAL A 186 -0.79 -0.58 22.44
CA VAL A 186 -1.90 0.37 22.42
C VAL A 186 -1.64 1.47 21.40
N ILE A 187 -2.71 2.14 20.97
CA ILE A 187 -2.65 3.13 19.90
C ILE A 187 -1.72 4.32 20.24
N GLU A 188 -1.65 4.69 21.50
CA GLU A 188 -0.80 5.75 22.01
C GLU A 188 0.69 5.46 21.82
N ASP A 189 1.10 4.20 21.97
CA ASP A 189 2.49 3.79 21.74
C ASP A 189 2.84 3.81 20.25
N THR A 190 1.90 3.43 19.41
CA THR A 190 2.06 3.56 17.95
C THR A 190 2.20 5.03 17.56
N LYS A 191 1.35 5.90 18.12
CA LYS A 191 1.38 7.35 17.86
C LYS A 191 2.73 7.96 18.24
N LYS A 192 3.26 7.67 19.44
CA LYS A 192 4.59 8.13 19.86
C LYS A 192 5.72 7.69 18.92
N GLN A 193 5.63 6.47 18.38
CA GLN A 193 6.61 5.99 17.41
C GLN A 193 6.50 6.76 16.08
N VAL A 194 5.27 7.03 15.61
CA VAL A 194 5.03 7.83 14.40
C VAL A 194 5.57 9.24 14.57
N GLU A 195 5.28 9.90 15.70
CA GLU A 195 5.81 11.24 16.04
C GLU A 195 7.33 11.26 15.99
N LYS A 196 7.99 10.30 16.65
CA LYS A 196 9.45 10.18 16.65
C LYS A 196 10.04 9.99 15.25
N VAL A 197 9.40 9.15 14.42
CA VAL A 197 9.83 8.94 13.03
C VAL A 197 9.63 10.21 12.21
N TYR A 198 8.49 10.88 12.35
CA TYR A 198 8.21 12.14 11.66
C TYR A 198 9.23 13.23 12.01
N GLU A 199 9.53 13.42 13.30
CA GLU A 199 10.57 14.36 13.76
C GLU A 199 11.95 14.05 13.17
N ALA A 200 12.31 12.79 13.02
CA ALA A 200 13.56 12.37 12.38
C ALA A 200 13.59 12.60 10.86
N LEU A 201 12.44 12.63 10.21
CA LEU A 201 12.31 12.86 8.77
C LEU A 201 12.32 14.37 8.40
N LEU A 202 11.81 15.25 9.27
CA LEU A 202 11.72 16.70 9.02
C LEU A 202 13.04 17.33 8.60
N PRO A 203 14.18 17.16 9.33
CA PRO A 203 15.45 17.77 8.95
C PRO A 203 15.99 17.21 7.61
N GLN A 204 15.67 15.95 7.28
CA GLN A 204 16.08 15.35 6.03
C GLN A 204 15.29 15.93 4.84
N ALA A 205 14.00 16.22 5.04
CA ALA A 205 13.17 16.86 4.03
C ALA A 205 13.67 18.27 3.72
N LYS A 206 14.00 19.06 4.74
CA LYS A 206 14.59 20.41 4.63
C LYS A 206 15.96 20.38 3.95
N ALA A 207 16.85 19.47 4.34
CA ALA A 207 18.18 19.34 3.72
C ALA A 207 18.12 18.97 2.23
N LYS A 208 17.07 18.27 1.80
CA LYS A 208 16.89 17.88 0.39
C LYS A 208 16.30 18.99 -0.48
N SER A 209 15.69 20.01 0.12
CA SER A 209 15.15 21.20 -0.59
C SER A 209 16.14 22.35 -0.71
N ALA A 210 17.22 22.33 0.07
CA ALA A 210 18.32 23.30 0.00
C ALA A 210 19.29 22.96 -1.14
#